data_b0e663b0d7079aaa8c32b191df5dc64c
#
_entry.id   b0e663b0d7079aaa8c32b191df5dc64c
#
_cell.length_a   1.000
_cell.length_b   1.000
_cell.length_c   1.000
_cell.angle_alpha   90.00
_cell.angle_beta   90.00
_cell.angle_gamma   90.00
#
_symmetry.space_group_name_H-M   'P 1'
#
loop_
_entity.id
_entity.type
_entity.pdbx_description
1 polymer ?
#
loop_
_entity_poly.entity_id
_entity_poly.type
_entity_poly.pdbx_seq_one_letter_code
_entity_poly.pdbx_strand_id
1 'polypeptide(L)'
;YQMVYGTVREDLSLAREEKWAVACHEAGHALAIHYQFPGRRIDYITIQPRTGSLGFVAHRGDSINAAGGLSMTRSEIEADVAVALAGREAERLLLGEKGMSAGAGHDLRRATALVRTAVMAWGLDEELGPMALDTEYLRADPALAALCTSRCRAWLAECEQRARGLLEAHKLELQSLADNLYRKESLDQTEIKKLLPDFAA
;
A
#
# COMPACT_ATOMS: atom_id res chain seq x y z
N TYR A 1 5.54 1.38 -20.82
CA TYR A 1 4.73 0.69 -19.80
C TYR A 1 4.96 -0.83 -19.80
N GLN A 2 4.97 -1.51 -20.95
CA GLN A 2 5.15 -2.98 -21.01
C GLN A 2 6.49 -3.47 -20.44
N MET A 3 7.59 -2.73 -20.61
CA MET A 3 8.93 -3.13 -20.10
C MET A 3 9.07 -2.99 -18.58
N VAL A 4 8.26 -2.16 -17.91
CA VAL A 4 8.37 -1.91 -16.46
C VAL A 4 7.32 -2.70 -15.67
N TYR A 5 6.14 -2.94 -16.25
CA TYR A 5 4.96 -3.47 -15.52
C TYR A 5 4.49 -4.86 -16.01
N GLY A 6 5.31 -5.55 -16.82
CA GLY A 6 4.98 -6.88 -17.36
C GLY A 6 3.96 -6.85 -18.50
N THR A 7 3.80 -7.99 -19.16
CA THR A 7 2.83 -8.17 -20.26
C THR A 7 1.45 -8.47 -19.72
N VAL A 8 0.41 -7.93 -20.39
CA VAL A 8 -1.00 -8.26 -20.08
C VAL A 8 -1.23 -9.76 -20.35
N ARG A 9 -1.93 -10.42 -19.45
CA ARG A 9 -2.33 -11.82 -19.53
C ARG A 9 -3.73 -11.91 -20.11
N GLU A 10 -3.84 -11.92 -21.44
CA GLU A 10 -5.14 -12.05 -22.17
C GLU A 10 -5.81 -13.40 -21.96
N ASP A 11 -5.06 -14.41 -21.49
CA ASP A 11 -5.53 -15.75 -21.16
C ASP A 11 -6.25 -15.83 -19.80
N LEU A 12 -6.14 -14.78 -18.97
CA LEU A 12 -6.73 -14.72 -17.64
C LEU A 12 -7.97 -13.79 -17.65
N SER A 13 -9.14 -14.39 -17.49
CA SER A 13 -10.40 -13.68 -17.24
C SER A 13 -10.75 -13.82 -15.76
N LEU A 14 -10.76 -12.73 -15.02
CA LEU A 14 -11.20 -12.71 -13.63
C LEU A 14 -12.72 -12.96 -13.53
N ALA A 15 -13.16 -13.75 -12.55
CA ALA A 15 -14.56 -13.82 -12.20
C ALA A 15 -15.08 -12.44 -11.75
N ARG A 16 -16.38 -12.18 -11.88
CA ARG A 16 -16.97 -10.86 -11.56
C ARG A 16 -16.64 -10.39 -10.14
N GLU A 17 -16.72 -11.30 -9.18
CA GLU A 17 -16.45 -11.03 -7.77
C GLU A 17 -14.96 -10.74 -7.53
N GLU A 18 -14.09 -11.52 -8.17
CA GLU A 18 -12.64 -11.31 -8.11
C GLU A 18 -12.23 -9.99 -8.77
N LYS A 19 -12.81 -9.68 -9.94
CA LYS A 19 -12.61 -8.40 -10.63
C LYS A 19 -13.00 -7.21 -9.74
N TRP A 20 -14.11 -7.33 -9.01
CA TRP A 20 -14.56 -6.30 -8.09
C TRP A 20 -13.63 -6.15 -6.90
N ALA A 21 -13.18 -7.26 -6.30
CA ALA A 21 -12.22 -7.24 -5.20
C ALA A 21 -10.89 -6.55 -5.61
N VAL A 22 -10.35 -6.90 -6.80
CA VAL A 22 -9.15 -6.24 -7.33
C VAL A 22 -9.38 -4.74 -7.56
N ALA A 23 -10.55 -4.34 -8.07
CA ALA A 23 -10.89 -2.94 -8.27
C ALA A 23 -10.94 -2.15 -6.95
N CYS A 24 -11.53 -2.73 -5.90
CA CYS A 24 -11.52 -2.16 -4.55
C CYS A 24 -10.09 -2.01 -4.00
N HIS A 25 -9.27 -3.04 -4.17
CA HIS A 25 -7.87 -3.08 -3.73
C HIS A 25 -7.03 -1.97 -4.37
N GLU A 26 -7.02 -1.88 -5.70
CA GLU A 26 -6.25 -0.87 -6.42
C GLU A 26 -6.78 0.55 -6.17
N ALA A 27 -8.09 0.72 -6.01
CA ALA A 27 -8.67 2.00 -5.61
C ALA A 27 -8.19 2.43 -4.22
N GLY A 28 -8.04 1.48 -3.28
CA GLY A 28 -7.48 1.74 -1.96
C GLY A 28 -6.05 2.26 -2.01
N HIS A 29 -5.18 1.62 -2.78
CA HIS A 29 -3.81 2.09 -2.99
C HIS A 29 -3.76 3.47 -3.62
N ALA A 30 -4.54 3.70 -4.67
CA ALA A 30 -4.58 4.98 -5.38
C ALA A 30 -5.02 6.12 -4.45
N LEU A 31 -6.09 5.91 -3.69
CA LEU A 31 -6.60 6.91 -2.75
C LEU A 31 -5.58 7.21 -1.65
N ALA A 32 -4.94 6.18 -1.09
CA ALA A 32 -3.91 6.36 -0.07
C ALA A 32 -2.68 7.08 -0.61
N ILE A 33 -2.22 6.78 -1.84
CA ILE A 33 -1.12 7.52 -2.49
C ILE A 33 -1.50 8.98 -2.64
N HIS A 34 -2.71 9.26 -3.12
CA HIS A 34 -3.19 10.63 -3.35
C HIS A 34 -3.12 11.47 -2.08
N TYR A 35 -3.65 10.97 -0.97
CA TYR A 35 -3.74 11.74 0.28
C TYR A 35 -2.49 11.70 1.15
N GLN A 36 -1.71 10.61 1.12
CA GLN A 36 -0.47 10.52 1.91
C GLN A 36 0.70 11.25 1.25
N PHE A 37 0.68 11.36 -0.07
CA PHE A 37 1.76 11.95 -0.85
C PHE A 37 1.23 12.96 -1.87
N PRO A 38 0.83 14.18 -1.45
CA PRO A 38 0.24 15.18 -2.35
C PRO A 38 1.12 15.56 -3.55
N GLY A 39 2.44 15.40 -3.44
CA GLY A 39 3.40 15.61 -4.53
C GLY A 39 3.51 14.45 -5.53
N ARG A 40 2.95 13.28 -5.22
CA ARG A 40 2.99 12.12 -6.12
C ARG A 40 1.81 12.17 -7.10
N ARG A 41 2.14 12.04 -8.38
CA ARG A 41 1.14 11.98 -9.43
C ARG A 41 0.84 10.53 -9.78
N ILE A 42 -0.44 10.16 -9.77
CA ILE A 42 -0.89 8.86 -10.26
C ILE A 42 -1.09 8.98 -11.76
N ASP A 43 -0.31 8.20 -12.53
CA ASP A 43 -0.35 8.24 -13.99
C ASP A 43 -1.37 7.26 -14.57
N TYR A 44 -1.55 6.11 -13.89
CA TYR A 44 -2.36 5.01 -14.42
C TYR A 44 -2.73 4.03 -13.32
N ILE A 45 -3.95 3.54 -13.35
CA ILE A 45 -4.41 2.45 -12.48
C ILE A 45 -5.02 1.37 -13.38
N THR A 46 -4.75 0.10 -13.11
CA THR A 46 -5.34 -1.00 -13.88
C THR A 46 -5.61 -2.22 -13.01
N ILE A 47 -6.67 -2.94 -13.38
CA ILE A 47 -7.03 -4.25 -12.84
C ILE A 47 -6.90 -5.35 -13.89
N GLN A 48 -6.25 -5.06 -15.03
CA GLN A 48 -5.94 -6.07 -16.02
C GLN A 48 -4.80 -6.96 -15.52
N PRO A 49 -5.00 -8.29 -15.46
CA PRO A 49 -3.99 -9.21 -15.01
C PRO A 49 -2.70 -9.09 -15.84
N ARG A 50 -1.57 -9.07 -15.14
CA ARG A 50 -0.22 -9.03 -15.75
C ARG A 50 0.65 -10.12 -15.15
N THR A 51 1.80 -10.34 -15.75
CA THR A 51 2.78 -11.28 -15.20
C THR A 51 3.21 -10.80 -13.81
N GLY A 52 2.74 -11.48 -12.77
CA GLY A 52 3.11 -11.20 -11.38
C GLY A 52 2.13 -10.34 -10.57
N SER A 53 1.06 -9.76 -11.19
CA SER A 53 0.04 -9.01 -10.45
C SER A 53 -1.33 -9.09 -11.11
N LEU A 54 -2.39 -8.95 -10.33
CA LEU A 54 -3.78 -8.86 -10.82
C LEU A 54 -4.19 -7.42 -11.13
N GLY A 55 -3.47 -6.44 -10.61
CA GLY A 55 -3.64 -5.01 -10.85
C GLY A 55 -2.40 -4.25 -10.40
N PHE A 56 -2.35 -2.95 -10.64
CA PHE A 56 -1.33 -2.05 -10.09
C PHE A 56 -1.71 -0.58 -10.26
N VAL A 57 -1.07 0.25 -9.41
CA VAL A 57 -1.10 1.72 -9.49
C VAL A 57 0.28 2.23 -9.92
N ALA A 58 0.36 2.87 -11.08
CA ALA A 58 1.57 3.55 -11.53
C ALA A 58 1.54 5.02 -11.09
N HIS A 59 2.56 5.45 -10.37
CA HIS A 59 2.69 6.84 -9.92
C HIS A 59 4.10 7.39 -10.16
N ARG A 60 4.20 8.71 -10.31
CA ARG A 60 5.44 9.47 -10.38
C ARG A 60 5.41 10.60 -9.35
N GLY A 61 6.55 11.01 -8.93
CA GLY A 61 6.77 12.08 -7.96
C GLY A 61 8.09 11.86 -7.26
N ASP A 62 8.46 12.75 -6.39
CA ASP A 62 9.70 12.64 -5.63
C ASP A 62 9.74 11.27 -4.95
N SER A 63 10.45 10.37 -5.61
CA SER A 63 10.57 9.00 -5.17
C SER A 63 11.57 9.02 -4.02
N ILE A 64 11.06 8.89 -2.83
CA ILE A 64 11.85 8.58 -1.64
C ILE A 64 12.80 7.40 -1.93
N ASN A 65 12.42 6.53 -2.84
CA ASN A 65 13.19 5.36 -3.26
C ASN A 65 14.30 5.65 -4.31
N ALA A 66 14.37 6.83 -4.91
CA ALA A 66 15.44 7.17 -5.86
C ALA A 66 16.83 7.15 -5.20
N ALA A 67 16.90 7.37 -3.88
CA ALA A 67 18.13 7.26 -3.07
C ALA A 67 18.25 5.91 -2.33
N GLY A 68 17.50 4.88 -2.72
CA GLY A 68 17.57 3.56 -2.07
C GLY A 68 17.04 3.54 -0.62
N GLY A 69 16.14 4.44 -0.25
CA GLY A 69 15.56 4.50 1.10
C GLY A 69 16.46 5.09 2.19
N LEU A 70 17.65 5.54 1.83
CA LEU A 70 18.68 5.99 2.78
C LEU A 70 18.37 7.32 3.51
N SER A 71 17.27 8.01 3.16
CA SER A 71 16.88 9.29 3.78
C SER A 71 15.39 9.39 4.12
N MET A 72 14.70 8.25 4.27
CA MET A 72 13.29 8.27 4.66
C MET A 72 13.14 8.67 6.13
N THR A 73 12.26 9.63 6.37
CA THR A 73 11.82 9.95 7.73
C THR A 73 10.84 8.89 8.26
N ARG A 74 10.69 8.81 9.58
CA ARG A 74 9.68 7.94 10.20
C ARG A 74 8.28 8.17 9.62
N SER A 75 7.86 9.43 9.47
CA SER A 75 6.54 9.78 8.93
C SER A 75 6.32 9.29 7.49
N GLU A 76 7.36 9.35 6.66
CA GLU A 76 7.32 8.85 5.27
C GLU A 76 7.24 7.33 5.23
N ILE A 77 7.93 6.65 6.13
CA ILE A 77 7.86 5.18 6.28
C ILE A 77 6.44 4.76 6.69
N GLU A 78 5.87 5.42 7.71
CA GLU A 78 4.51 5.17 8.17
C GLU A 78 3.48 5.41 7.04
N ALA A 79 3.67 6.46 6.23
CA ALA A 79 2.83 6.73 5.07
C ALA A 79 2.95 5.65 4.00
N ASP A 80 4.17 5.20 3.65
CA ASP A 80 4.38 4.12 2.66
C ASP A 80 3.82 2.77 3.16
N VAL A 81 3.92 2.49 4.47
CA VAL A 81 3.30 1.30 5.08
C VAL A 81 1.78 1.40 5.03
N ALA A 82 1.20 2.57 5.36
CA ALA A 82 -0.24 2.80 5.27
C ALA A 82 -0.76 2.63 3.83
N VAL A 83 -0.03 3.12 2.82
CA VAL A 83 -0.34 2.88 1.40
C VAL A 83 -0.32 1.38 1.09
N ALA A 84 0.70 0.64 1.55
CA ALA A 84 0.78 -0.80 1.30
C ALA A 84 -0.38 -1.58 1.95
N LEU A 85 -0.92 -1.11 3.07
CA LEU A 85 -2.05 -1.74 3.75
C LEU A 85 -3.42 -1.29 3.21
N ALA A 86 -3.48 -0.17 2.48
CA ALA A 86 -4.71 0.45 2.03
C ALA A 86 -5.54 -0.41 1.08
N GLY A 87 -4.90 -1.21 0.20
CA GLY A 87 -5.62 -2.13 -0.68
C GLY A 87 -6.48 -3.12 0.11
N ARG A 88 -5.89 -3.77 1.11
CA ARG A 88 -6.59 -4.70 2.01
C ARG A 88 -7.69 -4.01 2.82
N GLU A 89 -7.43 -2.81 3.32
CA GLU A 89 -8.43 -2.05 4.09
C GLU A 89 -9.59 -1.57 3.21
N ALA A 90 -9.35 -1.26 1.94
CA ALA A 90 -10.40 -0.97 0.97
C ALA A 90 -11.28 -2.18 0.69
N GLU A 91 -10.70 -3.39 0.52
CA GLU A 91 -11.48 -4.62 0.44
C GLU A 91 -12.34 -4.80 1.70
N ARG A 92 -11.77 -4.63 2.90
CA ARG A 92 -12.53 -4.72 4.16
C ARG A 92 -13.70 -3.74 4.21
N LEU A 93 -13.47 -2.47 3.83
CA LEU A 93 -14.47 -1.41 3.90
C LEU A 93 -15.62 -1.60 2.91
N LEU A 94 -15.33 -2.09 1.71
CA LEU A 94 -16.30 -2.22 0.61
C LEU A 94 -16.94 -3.61 0.51
N LEU A 95 -16.23 -4.67 0.91
CA LEU A 95 -16.68 -6.06 0.79
C LEU A 95 -17.00 -6.70 2.15
N GLY A 96 -16.58 -6.06 3.24
CA GLY A 96 -16.61 -6.62 4.58
C GLY A 96 -15.48 -7.65 4.83
N GLU A 97 -15.31 -8.06 6.08
CA GLU A 97 -14.21 -8.95 6.47
C GLU A 97 -14.21 -10.30 5.73
N LYS A 98 -15.38 -10.83 5.40
CA LYS A 98 -15.52 -12.10 4.68
C LYS A 98 -15.19 -11.97 3.18
N GLY A 99 -15.18 -10.76 2.65
CA GLY A 99 -14.85 -10.48 1.25
C GLY A 99 -13.37 -10.19 1.01
N MET A 100 -12.56 -10.14 2.06
CA MET A 100 -11.12 -9.90 1.95
C MET A 100 -10.43 -11.06 1.24
N SER A 101 -9.55 -10.73 0.31
CA SER A 101 -8.84 -11.71 -0.52
C SER A 101 -7.40 -11.98 -0.04
N ALA A 102 -6.80 -13.05 -0.54
CA ALA A 102 -5.38 -13.32 -0.36
C ALA A 102 -4.47 -12.42 -1.24
N GLY A 103 -5.06 -11.58 -2.10
CA GLY A 103 -4.34 -10.71 -3.05
C GLY A 103 -3.34 -9.76 -2.37
N ALA A 104 -3.66 -9.30 -1.16
CA ALA A 104 -2.78 -8.41 -0.38
C ALA A 104 -1.46 -9.05 0.13
N GLY A 105 -1.19 -10.32 -0.20
CA GLY A 105 -0.02 -11.03 0.34
C GLY A 105 1.33 -10.40 -0.01
N HIS A 106 1.45 -9.75 -1.17
CA HIS A 106 2.65 -9.01 -1.56
C HIS A 106 2.81 -7.74 -0.73
N ASP A 107 1.74 -6.98 -0.57
CA ASP A 107 1.74 -5.72 0.17
C ASP A 107 2.01 -5.92 1.65
N LEU A 108 1.45 -6.98 2.24
CA LEU A 108 1.73 -7.37 3.63
C LEU A 108 3.22 -7.72 3.82
N ARG A 109 3.84 -8.44 2.89
CA ARG A 109 5.29 -8.73 2.96
C ARG A 109 6.11 -7.45 2.86
N ARG A 110 5.76 -6.54 1.93
CA ARG A 110 6.43 -5.26 1.75
C ARG A 110 6.30 -4.39 3.01
N ALA A 111 5.09 -4.21 3.53
CA ALA A 111 4.81 -3.46 4.76
C ALA A 111 5.60 -4.01 5.95
N THR A 112 5.55 -5.33 6.14
CA THR A 112 6.28 -6.00 7.24
C THR A 112 7.78 -5.83 7.11
N ALA A 113 8.35 -5.97 5.91
CA ALA A 113 9.78 -5.81 5.68
C ALA A 113 10.24 -4.39 5.97
N LEU A 114 9.48 -3.38 5.53
CA LEU A 114 9.80 -1.97 5.76
C LEU A 114 9.75 -1.61 7.26
N VAL A 115 8.69 -2.02 7.96
CA VAL A 115 8.57 -1.82 9.41
C VAL A 115 9.71 -2.52 10.17
N ARG A 116 10.03 -3.77 9.84
CA ARG A 116 11.16 -4.47 10.46
C ARG A 116 12.48 -3.73 10.26
N THR A 117 12.72 -3.23 9.07
CA THR A 117 13.94 -2.47 8.80
C THR A 117 13.97 -1.16 9.59
N ALA A 118 12.86 -0.43 9.65
CA ALA A 118 12.75 0.81 10.42
C ALA A 118 13.00 0.59 11.92
N VAL A 119 12.37 -0.44 12.49
CA VAL A 119 12.43 -0.77 13.92
C VAL A 119 13.78 -1.37 14.30
N MET A 120 14.31 -2.31 13.50
CA MET A 120 15.46 -3.12 13.90
C MET A 120 16.79 -2.60 13.35
N ALA A 121 16.82 -2.07 12.13
CA ALA A 121 18.08 -1.68 11.49
C ALA A 121 18.33 -0.18 11.50
N TRP A 122 17.28 0.64 11.47
CA TRP A 122 17.42 2.10 11.42
C TRP A 122 17.23 2.79 12.76
N GLY A 123 16.88 2.05 13.84
CA GLY A 123 16.73 2.60 15.19
C GLY A 123 15.67 3.69 15.30
N LEU A 124 14.57 3.58 14.52
CA LEU A 124 13.51 4.58 14.48
C LEU A 124 12.38 4.31 15.48
N ASP A 125 12.45 3.22 16.24
CA ASP A 125 11.48 2.91 17.28
C ASP A 125 11.92 3.52 18.62
N GLU A 126 11.00 4.24 19.27
CA GLU A 126 11.30 4.99 20.50
C GLU A 126 11.60 4.08 21.71
N GLU A 127 10.93 2.93 21.78
CA GLU A 127 11.09 2.00 22.91
C GLU A 127 12.39 1.19 22.82
N LEU A 128 12.76 0.80 21.59
CA LEU A 128 14.05 0.13 21.35
C LEU A 128 15.23 1.10 21.33
N GLY A 129 14.98 2.39 21.06
CA GLY A 129 16.00 3.41 20.99
C GLY A 129 16.92 3.28 19.75
N PRO A 130 18.05 4.02 19.73
CA PRO A 130 18.94 4.10 18.59
C PRO A 130 19.87 2.87 18.49
N MET A 131 19.30 1.70 18.29
CA MET A 131 20.01 0.43 18.12
C MET A 131 19.85 -0.10 16.71
N ALA A 132 20.92 -0.65 16.15
CA ALA A 132 20.88 -1.47 14.94
C ALA A 132 21.02 -2.95 15.37
N LEU A 133 19.95 -3.70 15.20
CA LEU A 133 19.82 -5.07 15.66
C LEU A 133 19.90 -6.03 14.47
N ASP A 134 20.76 -7.01 14.54
CA ASP A 134 20.87 -8.08 13.57
C ASP A 134 20.32 -9.41 14.10
N THR A 135 20.41 -10.43 13.27
CA THR A 135 19.89 -11.77 13.61
C THR A 135 20.68 -12.42 14.76
N GLU A 136 21.93 -12.07 14.96
CA GLU A 136 22.77 -12.63 16.03
C GLU A 136 22.35 -12.10 17.39
N TYR A 137 22.13 -10.79 17.51
CA TYR A 137 21.57 -10.17 18.71
C TYR A 137 20.22 -10.79 19.11
N LEU A 138 19.33 -10.98 18.13
CA LEU A 138 18.00 -11.54 18.39
C LEU A 138 18.03 -13.02 18.81
N ARG A 139 19.03 -13.78 18.35
CA ARG A 139 19.23 -15.18 18.78
C ARG A 139 19.80 -15.26 20.19
N ALA A 140 20.67 -14.31 20.53
CA ALA A 140 21.31 -14.27 21.86
C ALA A 140 20.35 -13.80 22.96
N ASP A 141 19.37 -12.97 22.63
CA ASP A 141 18.39 -12.42 23.57
C ASP A 141 16.94 -12.64 23.10
N PRO A 142 16.28 -13.71 23.55
CA PRO A 142 14.88 -13.99 23.23
C PRO A 142 13.88 -12.92 23.73
N ALA A 143 14.20 -12.21 24.82
CA ALA A 143 13.34 -11.15 25.35
C ALA A 143 13.38 -9.94 24.42
N LEU A 144 14.56 -9.56 23.93
CA LEU A 144 14.73 -8.52 22.93
C LEU A 144 14.02 -8.89 21.62
N ALA A 145 14.12 -10.15 21.18
CA ALA A 145 13.41 -10.63 19.98
C ALA A 145 11.88 -10.52 20.11
N ALA A 146 11.34 -10.85 21.29
CA ALA A 146 9.93 -10.70 21.60
C ALA A 146 9.51 -9.21 21.59
N LEU A 147 10.30 -8.33 22.17
CA LEU A 147 10.07 -6.89 22.16
C LEU A 147 10.08 -6.34 20.72
N CYS A 148 11.08 -6.67 19.90
CA CYS A 148 11.13 -6.27 18.49
C CYS A 148 9.88 -6.71 17.72
N THR A 149 9.42 -7.94 17.94
CA THR A 149 8.20 -8.46 17.33
C THR A 149 6.97 -7.66 17.76
N SER A 150 6.87 -7.34 19.06
CA SER A 150 5.80 -6.53 19.62
C SER A 150 5.77 -5.12 19.00
N ARG A 151 6.94 -4.47 18.91
CA ARG A 151 7.06 -3.14 18.31
C ARG A 151 6.68 -3.12 16.83
N CYS A 152 7.16 -4.12 16.05
CA CYS A 152 6.76 -4.25 14.65
C CYS A 152 5.23 -4.42 14.49
N ARG A 153 4.60 -5.20 15.36
CA ARG A 153 3.12 -5.34 15.34
C ARG A 153 2.42 -4.04 15.67
N ALA A 154 2.91 -3.29 16.66
CA ALA A 154 2.35 -2.00 17.04
C ALA A 154 2.41 -1.00 15.85
N TRP A 155 3.56 -0.85 15.21
CA TRP A 155 3.72 0.00 14.04
C TRP A 155 2.79 -0.39 12.90
N LEU A 156 2.68 -1.69 12.58
CA LEU A 156 1.76 -2.17 11.54
C LEU A 156 0.31 -1.85 11.89
N ALA A 157 -0.10 -2.02 13.15
CA ALA A 157 -1.46 -1.71 13.60
C ALA A 157 -1.77 -0.21 13.52
N GLU A 158 -0.83 0.66 13.90
CA GLU A 158 -0.97 2.11 13.78
C GLU A 158 -1.11 2.54 12.31
N CYS A 159 -0.28 1.99 11.41
CA CYS A 159 -0.37 2.26 9.98
C CYS A 159 -1.67 1.71 9.36
N GLU A 160 -2.16 0.55 9.81
CA GLU A 160 -3.45 -0.01 9.40
C GLU A 160 -4.59 0.92 9.81
N GLN A 161 -4.60 1.41 11.05
CA GLN A 161 -5.60 2.38 11.52
C GLN A 161 -5.55 3.68 10.73
N ARG A 162 -4.35 4.18 10.40
CA ARG A 162 -4.17 5.37 9.56
C ARG A 162 -4.75 5.16 8.16
N ALA A 163 -4.48 4.02 7.52
CA ALA A 163 -5.06 3.66 6.23
C ALA A 163 -6.58 3.58 6.30
N ARG A 164 -7.12 2.88 7.31
CA ARG A 164 -8.56 2.75 7.52
C ARG A 164 -9.25 4.09 7.71
N GLY A 165 -8.75 4.93 8.62
CA GLY A 165 -9.33 6.24 8.89
C GLY A 165 -9.35 7.13 7.65
N LEU A 166 -8.28 7.10 6.83
CA LEU A 166 -8.22 7.80 5.56
C LEU A 166 -9.30 7.29 4.59
N LEU A 167 -9.40 5.99 4.40
CA LEU A 167 -10.38 5.39 3.47
C LEU A 167 -11.83 5.62 3.92
N GLU A 168 -12.10 5.58 5.22
CA GLU A 168 -13.42 5.90 5.79
C GLU A 168 -13.79 7.37 5.56
N ALA A 169 -12.86 8.29 5.77
CA ALA A 169 -13.07 9.72 5.54
C ALA A 169 -13.37 10.03 4.06
N HIS A 170 -12.82 9.25 3.14
CA HIS A 170 -12.94 9.44 1.69
C HIS A 170 -13.70 8.29 1.00
N LYS A 171 -14.65 7.68 1.70
CA LYS A 171 -15.37 6.49 1.23
C LYS A 171 -16.09 6.68 -0.11
N LEU A 172 -16.66 7.85 -0.36
CA LEU A 172 -17.35 8.14 -1.63
C LEU A 172 -16.39 8.17 -2.83
N GLU A 173 -15.20 8.74 -2.63
CA GLU A 173 -14.15 8.78 -3.65
C GLU A 173 -13.60 7.37 -3.90
N LEU A 174 -13.37 6.59 -2.83
CA LEU A 174 -12.96 5.20 -2.92
C LEU A 174 -13.96 4.39 -3.74
N GLN A 175 -15.26 4.50 -3.44
CA GLN A 175 -16.32 3.80 -4.16
C GLN A 175 -16.33 4.21 -5.64
N SER A 176 -16.22 5.52 -5.92
CA SER A 176 -16.20 6.05 -7.29
C SER A 176 -15.00 5.54 -8.09
N LEU A 177 -13.80 5.48 -7.49
CA LEU A 177 -12.61 4.89 -8.13
C LEU A 177 -12.83 3.40 -8.42
N ALA A 178 -13.29 2.62 -7.44
CA ALA A 178 -13.53 1.19 -7.59
C ALA A 178 -14.57 0.90 -8.68
N ASP A 179 -15.69 1.62 -8.71
CA ASP A 179 -16.73 1.48 -9.73
C ASP A 179 -16.22 1.78 -11.14
N ASN A 180 -15.40 2.83 -11.30
CA ASN A 180 -14.82 3.18 -12.59
C ASN A 180 -13.78 2.15 -13.03
N LEU A 181 -12.92 1.68 -12.13
CA LEU A 181 -11.95 0.60 -12.40
C LEU A 181 -12.66 -0.70 -12.80
N TYR A 182 -13.71 -1.08 -12.08
CA TYR A 182 -14.48 -2.27 -12.42
C TYR A 182 -15.07 -2.23 -13.82
N ARG A 183 -15.59 -1.05 -14.24
CA ARG A 183 -16.24 -0.87 -15.57
C ARG A 183 -15.22 -0.77 -16.70
N LYS A 184 -14.13 -0.01 -16.51
CA LYS A 184 -13.18 0.35 -17.56
C LYS A 184 -11.91 -0.51 -17.55
N GLU A 185 -11.66 -1.24 -16.48
CA GLU A 185 -10.46 -2.04 -16.20
C GLU A 185 -9.16 -1.24 -16.08
N SER A 186 -9.15 -0.02 -16.53
CA SER A 186 -8.04 0.90 -16.38
C SER A 186 -8.50 2.35 -16.38
N LEU A 187 -7.75 3.21 -15.69
CA LEU A 187 -7.95 4.65 -15.63
C LEU A 187 -6.63 5.35 -15.94
N ASP A 188 -6.67 6.29 -16.88
CA ASP A 188 -5.55 7.18 -17.15
C ASP A 188 -5.54 8.38 -16.18
N GLN A 189 -4.47 9.18 -16.26
CA GLN A 189 -4.29 10.35 -15.41
C GLN A 189 -5.45 11.36 -15.50
N THR A 190 -6.03 11.54 -16.71
CA THR A 190 -7.12 12.50 -16.94
C THR A 190 -8.41 12.03 -16.26
N GLU A 191 -8.66 10.74 -16.29
CA GLU A 191 -9.80 10.11 -15.65
C GLU A 191 -9.67 10.13 -14.14
N ILE A 192 -8.47 9.82 -13.61
CA ILE A 192 -8.16 9.84 -12.17
C ILE A 192 -8.36 11.25 -11.60
N LYS A 193 -7.88 12.31 -12.27
CA LYS A 193 -8.07 13.70 -11.85
C LYS A 193 -9.52 14.15 -11.79
N LYS A 194 -10.41 13.53 -12.55
CA LYS A 194 -11.86 13.84 -12.49
C LYS A 194 -12.53 13.17 -11.27
N LEU A 195 -11.93 12.12 -10.74
CA LEU A 195 -12.47 11.32 -9.63
C LEU A 195 -11.89 11.73 -8.27
N LEU A 196 -10.68 12.28 -8.27
CA LEU A 196 -10.00 12.75 -7.06
C LEU A 196 -9.87 14.27 -7.08
N PRO A 197 -10.12 14.95 -5.94
CA PRO A 197 -9.99 16.41 -5.86
C PRO A 197 -8.54 16.84 -6.06
N ASP A 198 -8.32 17.96 -6.73
CA ASP A 198 -7.02 18.61 -6.72
C ASP A 198 -6.76 19.18 -5.31
N PHE A 199 -5.56 18.96 -4.75
CA PHE A 199 -5.16 19.70 -3.57
C PHE A 199 -5.06 21.18 -3.96
N ALA A 200 -5.80 22.02 -3.27
CA ALA A 200 -5.66 23.45 -3.44
C ALA A 200 -4.19 23.84 -3.17
N ALA A 201 -3.60 24.50 -4.17
CA ALA A 201 -2.22 24.98 -4.10
C ALA A 201 -2.03 26.04 -3.02
#